data_0c91250b3d21c59ed6a1c8706e20894b
#
_entry.id   0c91250b3d21c59ed6a1c8706e20894b
#
_cell.length_a   1.000
_cell.length_b   1.000
_cell.length_c   1.000
_cell.angle_alpha   90.00
_cell.angle_beta   90.00
_cell.angle_gamma   90.00
#
_symmetry.space_group_name_H-M   'P 1'
#
loop_
_entity.id
_entity.type
_entity.pdbx_description
1 polymer ?
#
loop_
_entity_poly.entity_id
_entity_poly.type
_entity_poly.pdbx_seq_one_letter_code
_entity_poly.pdbx_strand_id
1 'polypeptide(L)'
;MKNPSEILVKQVTVIDPNSPFNKKKVDVLISNGTISEISTKIESEDNMKIVEIDKGYVCPGLFDFSTDFQEPGNEQKETIKSGIEAAINGGFTGVGLQPTLSPARDTLSEISYCKEKSNGNPLEIIPYGTISKNGDGEELSEMYDMYTAGALAFTDHLKPVQHAGLMSRALLYAKNFNGLVISNPYDQSISPTGQMHEGITSTAMGLNGIPSLAEELHINRDISITKYNEGKIHFNIISSKESVLRIADSKNDNLNVSCGTSIYHLIFNDEHLQNFAADFKMLPPLRTKEDQIALIEGIKKGVVDVITSNHQPHENEIREVEFPIAPMGCIGTQIAFPMALTYLLDELDLETIVKTMSINPRTILQTDIPVIKEGFVANLTL
;
A
#
# COMPACT_ATOMS: atom_id res chain seq x y z
N MET A 1 -10.50 23.51 -22.26
CA MET A 1 -10.58 22.63 -23.46
C MET A 1 -11.59 21.56 -23.13
N LYS A 2 -12.51 21.18 -24.02
CA LYS A 2 -13.38 20.01 -23.78
C LYS A 2 -12.48 18.78 -23.78
N ASN A 3 -12.56 17.94 -22.76
CA ASN A 3 -11.89 16.63 -22.79
C ASN A 3 -12.38 15.89 -24.04
N PRO A 4 -11.46 15.28 -24.80
CA PRO A 4 -11.88 14.48 -25.95
C PRO A 4 -12.81 13.38 -25.46
N SER A 5 -13.94 13.20 -26.12
CA SER A 5 -14.91 12.16 -25.78
C SER A 5 -14.36 10.75 -26.02
N GLU A 6 -13.28 10.63 -26.82
CA GLU A 6 -12.68 9.39 -27.25
C GLU A 6 -11.15 9.42 -27.14
N ILE A 7 -10.58 8.33 -26.60
CA ILE A 7 -9.15 8.12 -26.49
C ILE A 7 -8.84 6.75 -27.11
N LEU A 8 -7.93 6.73 -28.08
CA LEU A 8 -7.45 5.51 -28.71
C LEU A 8 -6.03 5.22 -28.25
N VAL A 9 -5.85 4.15 -27.46
CA VAL A 9 -4.56 3.65 -27.05
C VAL A 9 -4.10 2.60 -28.05
N LYS A 10 -2.98 2.84 -28.73
CA LYS A 10 -2.51 1.99 -29.84
C LYS A 10 -1.41 1.04 -29.45
N GLN A 11 -1.50 -0.17 -30.00
CA GLN A 11 -0.43 -1.19 -30.03
C GLN A 11 0.17 -1.50 -28.66
N VAL A 12 -0.67 -1.55 -27.60
CA VAL A 12 -0.26 -1.89 -26.24
C VAL A 12 -0.47 -3.37 -25.96
N THR A 13 0.44 -3.93 -25.14
CA THR A 13 0.29 -5.30 -24.62
C THR A 13 -0.51 -5.26 -23.32
N VAL A 14 -1.62 -5.98 -23.26
CA VAL A 14 -2.44 -6.09 -22.07
C VAL A 14 -1.77 -6.97 -21.02
N ILE A 15 -1.65 -6.46 -19.79
CA ILE A 15 -1.21 -7.22 -18.61
C ILE A 15 -2.34 -7.22 -17.58
N ASP A 16 -3.23 -8.17 -17.75
CA ASP A 16 -4.39 -8.34 -16.86
C ASP A 16 -4.83 -9.82 -16.87
N PRO A 17 -4.51 -10.60 -15.83
CA PRO A 17 -4.88 -12.02 -15.76
C PRO A 17 -6.39 -12.27 -15.78
N ASN A 18 -7.24 -11.25 -15.47
CA ASN A 18 -8.68 -11.34 -15.52
C ASN A 18 -9.26 -11.01 -16.90
N SER A 19 -8.43 -10.49 -17.82
CA SER A 19 -8.86 -10.11 -19.15
C SER A 19 -8.77 -11.24 -20.17
N PRO A 20 -9.74 -11.37 -21.10
CA PRO A 20 -9.63 -12.28 -22.25
C PRO A 20 -8.54 -11.85 -23.25
N PHE A 21 -8.00 -10.66 -23.08
CA PHE A 21 -6.93 -10.07 -23.89
C PHE A 21 -5.54 -10.16 -23.25
N ASN A 22 -5.41 -10.80 -22.08
CA ASN A 22 -4.13 -10.89 -21.37
C ASN A 22 -2.98 -11.35 -22.28
N LYS A 23 -1.86 -10.66 -22.21
CA LYS A 23 -0.64 -10.88 -23.02
C LYS A 23 -0.83 -10.70 -24.54
N LYS A 24 -1.96 -10.14 -24.98
CA LYS A 24 -2.19 -9.79 -26.40
C LYS A 24 -1.83 -8.34 -26.67
N LYS A 25 -1.27 -8.10 -27.86
CA LYS A 25 -1.02 -6.75 -28.37
C LYS A 25 -2.24 -6.27 -29.14
N VAL A 26 -2.85 -5.18 -28.67
CA VAL A 26 -4.14 -4.65 -29.14
C VAL A 26 -4.17 -3.13 -29.15
N ASP A 27 -5.16 -2.58 -29.84
CA ASP A 27 -5.64 -1.22 -29.68
C ASP A 27 -6.83 -1.22 -28.72
N VAL A 28 -6.95 -0.18 -27.88
CA VAL A 28 -8.04 -0.03 -26.90
C VAL A 28 -8.70 1.33 -27.15
N LEU A 29 -9.97 1.32 -27.53
CA LEU A 29 -10.79 2.53 -27.66
C LEU A 29 -11.56 2.77 -26.37
N ILE A 30 -11.43 3.99 -25.85
CA ILE A 30 -12.12 4.45 -24.66
C ILE A 30 -13.08 5.56 -25.09
N SER A 31 -14.38 5.37 -24.87
CA SER A 31 -15.43 6.36 -25.16
C SER A 31 -16.18 6.68 -23.87
N ASN A 32 -16.23 7.96 -23.50
CA ASN A 32 -16.91 8.46 -22.29
C ASN A 32 -16.51 7.71 -21.00
N GLY A 33 -15.19 7.40 -20.85
CA GLY A 33 -14.65 6.73 -19.67
C GLY A 33 -14.89 5.21 -19.62
N THR A 34 -15.44 4.61 -20.69
CA THR A 34 -15.70 3.17 -20.80
C THR A 34 -14.88 2.60 -21.96
N ILE A 35 -14.34 1.39 -21.80
CA ILE A 35 -13.69 0.66 -22.89
C ILE A 35 -14.78 0.24 -23.89
N SER A 36 -14.80 0.85 -25.05
CA SER A 36 -15.84 0.62 -26.07
C SER A 36 -15.45 -0.48 -27.05
N GLU A 37 -14.16 -0.62 -27.39
CA GLU A 37 -13.67 -1.62 -28.32
C GLU A 37 -12.23 -2.03 -27.98
N ILE A 38 -11.93 -3.31 -28.15
CA ILE A 38 -10.57 -3.85 -28.09
C ILE A 38 -10.33 -4.72 -29.31
N SER A 39 -9.39 -4.31 -30.16
CA SER A 39 -9.09 -5.00 -31.42
C SER A 39 -7.60 -4.99 -31.72
N THR A 40 -7.14 -5.84 -32.64
CA THR A 40 -5.74 -5.83 -33.10
C THR A 40 -5.38 -4.54 -33.86
N LYS A 41 -6.37 -3.87 -34.45
CA LYS A 41 -6.24 -2.58 -35.11
C LYS A 41 -7.58 -1.86 -35.12
N ILE A 42 -7.57 -0.60 -34.68
CA ILE A 42 -8.71 0.31 -34.74
C ILE A 42 -8.31 1.51 -35.58
N GLU A 43 -9.15 1.86 -36.57
CA GLU A 43 -8.90 3.05 -37.40
C GLU A 43 -9.13 4.33 -36.56
N SER A 44 -8.21 5.27 -36.65
CA SER A 44 -8.29 6.53 -35.91
C SER A 44 -9.15 7.54 -36.67
N GLU A 45 -9.99 8.26 -35.96
CA GLU A 45 -10.77 9.38 -36.46
C GLU A 45 -10.17 10.72 -35.99
N ASP A 46 -10.44 11.81 -36.72
CA ASP A 46 -9.83 13.14 -36.47
C ASP A 46 -10.16 13.74 -35.10
N ASN A 47 -11.25 13.28 -34.44
CA ASN A 47 -11.73 13.75 -33.14
C ASN A 47 -11.18 12.94 -31.95
N MET A 48 -10.43 11.87 -32.19
CA MET A 48 -9.87 11.01 -31.16
C MET A 48 -8.54 11.55 -30.62
N LYS A 49 -8.33 11.44 -29.29
CA LYS A 49 -6.99 11.59 -28.71
C LYS A 49 -6.24 10.27 -28.88
N ILE A 50 -5.18 10.27 -29.66
CA ILE A 50 -4.33 9.08 -29.85
C ILE A 50 -3.24 9.05 -28.77
N VAL A 51 -3.09 7.92 -28.10
CA VAL A 51 -1.98 7.60 -27.19
C VAL A 51 -1.20 6.43 -27.79
N GLU A 52 0.05 6.67 -28.14
CA GLU A 52 0.95 5.67 -28.72
C GLU A 52 2.24 5.63 -27.90
N ILE A 53 2.60 4.44 -27.42
CA ILE A 53 3.78 4.21 -26.58
C ILE A 53 4.57 3.08 -27.24
N ASP A 54 5.82 3.33 -27.58
CA ASP A 54 6.67 2.27 -28.15
C ASP A 54 6.84 1.13 -27.13
N LYS A 55 6.47 -0.08 -27.55
CA LYS A 55 6.43 -1.28 -26.69
C LYS A 55 5.63 -1.09 -25.40
N GLY A 56 4.55 -0.29 -25.47
CA GLY A 56 3.72 0.03 -24.31
C GLY A 56 2.97 -1.17 -23.76
N TYR A 57 2.72 -1.11 -22.46
CA TYR A 57 1.84 -2.03 -21.74
C TYR A 57 0.63 -1.28 -21.19
N VAL A 58 -0.48 -1.98 -21.04
CA VAL A 58 -1.65 -1.49 -20.33
C VAL A 58 -2.08 -2.50 -19.29
N CYS A 59 -2.32 -2.03 -18.07
CA CYS A 59 -2.79 -2.88 -16.98
C CYS A 59 -4.00 -2.25 -16.28
N PRO A 60 -4.76 -3.03 -15.47
CA PRO A 60 -5.74 -2.47 -14.57
C PRO A 60 -5.11 -1.41 -13.67
N GLY A 61 -5.83 -0.33 -13.41
CA GLY A 61 -5.34 0.79 -12.65
C GLY A 61 -4.71 0.38 -11.31
N LEU A 62 -3.51 0.84 -11.06
CA LEU A 62 -2.75 0.50 -9.85
C LEU A 62 -3.42 1.08 -8.60
N PHE A 63 -3.25 0.39 -7.47
CA PHE A 63 -3.76 0.78 -6.17
C PHE A 63 -2.65 0.73 -5.11
N ASP A 64 -2.30 1.87 -4.54
CA ASP A 64 -1.34 1.93 -3.44
C ASP A 64 -2.04 1.67 -2.10
N PHE A 65 -1.74 0.55 -1.47
CA PHE A 65 -2.44 0.09 -0.26
C PHE A 65 -2.11 0.90 1.00
N SER A 66 -0.97 1.59 1.04
CA SER A 66 -0.51 2.30 2.23
C SER A 66 0.18 3.61 1.86
N THR A 67 -0.59 4.68 1.89
CA THR A 67 -0.11 6.04 1.69
C THR A 67 -0.52 6.93 2.87
N ASP A 68 0.27 7.95 3.16
CA ASP A 68 0.02 8.87 4.25
C ASP A 68 0.02 10.31 3.75
N PHE A 69 -1.16 10.78 3.28
CA PHE A 69 -1.36 12.20 2.99
C PHE A 69 -1.66 12.94 4.28
N GLN A 70 -0.91 13.97 4.59
CA GLN A 70 -0.81 14.57 5.90
C GLN A 70 -1.87 15.63 6.20
N GLU A 71 -2.93 15.73 5.39
CA GLU A 71 -4.09 16.62 5.59
C GLU A 71 -5.28 15.84 6.16
N PRO A 72 -5.93 16.34 7.25
CA PRO A 72 -5.66 17.62 7.93
C PRO A 72 -4.55 17.55 8.98
N GLY A 73 -3.96 18.72 9.27
CA GLY A 73 -3.15 18.98 10.46
C GLY A 73 -1.63 18.97 10.27
N ASN A 74 -1.12 18.47 9.14
CA ASN A 74 0.29 18.50 8.78
C ASN A 74 0.48 18.82 7.29
N GLU A 75 -0.29 19.78 6.78
CA GLU A 75 -0.34 20.15 5.35
C GLU A 75 1.00 20.64 4.81
N GLN A 76 1.89 21.10 5.69
CA GLN A 76 3.25 21.47 5.35
C GLN A 76 4.09 20.28 4.87
N LYS A 77 3.74 19.05 5.28
CA LYS A 77 4.40 17.83 4.79
C LYS A 77 3.81 17.40 3.45
N GLU A 78 2.49 17.30 3.40
CA GLU A 78 1.74 16.99 2.18
C GLU A 78 0.25 17.29 2.35
N THR A 79 -0.37 17.82 1.30
CA THR A 79 -1.82 18.00 1.22
C THR A 79 -2.48 16.81 0.50
N ILE A 80 -3.80 16.63 0.66
CA ILE A 80 -4.55 15.66 -0.16
C ILE A 80 -4.36 15.95 -1.65
N LYS A 81 -4.31 17.21 -2.05
CA LYS A 81 -4.12 17.61 -3.45
C LYS A 81 -2.76 17.20 -3.99
N SER A 82 -1.67 17.50 -3.28
CA SER A 82 -0.31 17.13 -3.73
C SER A 82 -0.10 15.62 -3.73
N GLY A 83 -0.67 14.91 -2.76
CA GLY A 83 -0.65 13.44 -2.73
C GLY A 83 -1.41 12.81 -3.90
N ILE A 84 -2.57 13.37 -4.27
CA ILE A 84 -3.30 12.96 -5.48
C ILE A 84 -2.43 13.14 -6.74
N GLU A 85 -1.77 14.29 -6.88
CA GLU A 85 -0.88 14.57 -8.01
C GLU A 85 0.30 13.59 -8.05
N ALA A 86 0.91 13.30 -6.90
CA ALA A 86 2.00 12.32 -6.79
C ALA A 86 1.54 10.91 -7.17
N ALA A 87 0.37 10.48 -6.68
CA ALA A 87 -0.19 9.16 -6.98
C ALA A 87 -0.49 8.98 -8.48
N ILE A 88 -1.14 9.95 -9.10
CA ILE A 88 -1.45 9.92 -10.54
C ILE A 88 -0.17 9.88 -11.37
N ASN A 89 0.83 10.69 -11.03
CA ASN A 89 2.14 10.68 -11.70
C ASN A 89 2.90 9.37 -11.49
N GLY A 90 2.65 8.65 -10.39
CA GLY A 90 3.16 7.31 -10.13
C GLY A 90 2.43 6.19 -10.84
N GLY A 91 1.35 6.51 -11.59
CA GLY A 91 0.52 5.53 -12.31
C GLY A 91 -0.59 4.91 -11.46
N PHE A 92 -0.84 5.40 -10.25
CA PHE A 92 -1.92 4.91 -9.40
C PHE A 92 -3.25 5.54 -9.77
N THR A 93 -4.30 4.74 -9.73
CA THR A 93 -5.70 5.16 -9.92
C THR A 93 -6.50 5.07 -8.63
N GLY A 94 -5.92 4.50 -7.59
CA GLY A 94 -6.50 4.43 -6.26
C GLY A 94 -5.45 4.33 -5.16
N VAL A 95 -5.80 4.78 -3.97
CA VAL A 95 -4.95 4.73 -2.77
C VAL A 95 -5.75 4.41 -1.51
N GLY A 96 -5.13 3.64 -0.61
CA GLY A 96 -5.56 3.48 0.77
C GLY A 96 -4.84 4.48 1.67
N LEU A 97 -5.59 5.34 2.33
CA LEU A 97 -5.06 6.49 3.04
C LEU A 97 -5.02 6.27 4.55
N GLN A 98 -3.82 6.27 5.11
CA GLN A 98 -3.55 6.02 6.54
C GLN A 98 -4.19 7.09 7.45
N PRO A 99 -4.69 6.69 8.65
CA PRO A 99 -5.49 7.58 9.50
C PRO A 99 -4.71 8.41 10.52
N THR A 100 -3.39 8.24 10.63
CA THR A 100 -2.57 8.84 11.70
C THR A 100 -2.27 10.30 11.42
N LEU A 101 -3.21 11.16 11.74
CA LEU A 101 -3.20 12.60 11.51
C LEU A 101 -3.43 13.37 12.83
N SER A 102 -3.54 14.68 12.75
CA SER A 102 -3.90 15.54 13.87
C SER A 102 -5.02 16.52 13.42
N PRO A 103 -6.30 16.21 13.69
CA PRO A 103 -6.81 15.04 14.44
C PRO A 103 -6.70 13.72 13.67
N ALA A 104 -6.64 12.59 14.42
CA ALA A 104 -6.71 11.26 13.85
C ALA A 104 -8.08 11.00 13.20
N ARG A 105 -8.15 10.18 12.14
CA ARG A 105 -9.44 9.78 11.56
C ARG A 105 -10.11 8.69 12.39
N ASP A 106 -10.70 9.06 13.51
CA ASP A 106 -11.35 8.15 14.45
C ASP A 106 -12.87 8.31 14.51
N THR A 107 -13.44 9.21 13.70
CA THR A 107 -14.87 9.46 13.60
C THR A 107 -15.38 9.48 12.16
N LEU A 108 -16.71 9.38 12.00
CA LEU A 108 -17.41 9.52 10.72
C LEU A 108 -17.08 10.85 10.03
N SER A 109 -16.89 11.94 10.78
CA SER A 109 -16.68 13.29 10.25
C SER A 109 -15.37 13.38 9.47
N GLU A 110 -14.29 12.83 9.99
CA GLU A 110 -12.96 12.84 9.35
C GLU A 110 -12.94 11.96 8.09
N ILE A 111 -13.64 10.83 8.11
CA ILE A 111 -13.80 10.00 6.90
C ILE A 111 -14.57 10.76 5.83
N SER A 112 -15.70 11.39 6.20
CA SER A 112 -16.51 12.19 5.27
C SER A 112 -15.74 13.38 4.70
N TYR A 113 -14.97 14.09 5.54
CA TYR A 113 -14.10 15.19 5.11
C TYR A 113 -13.11 14.75 4.04
N CYS A 114 -12.41 13.64 4.28
CA CYS A 114 -11.43 13.10 3.32
C CYS A 114 -12.09 12.77 1.97
N LYS A 115 -13.26 12.12 1.98
CA LYS A 115 -14.01 11.78 0.77
C LYS A 115 -14.52 13.02 0.02
N GLU A 116 -14.99 14.03 0.74
CA GLU A 116 -15.45 15.29 0.13
C GLU A 116 -14.29 16.03 -0.52
N LYS A 117 -13.14 16.12 0.14
CA LYS A 117 -11.93 16.75 -0.39
C LYS A 117 -11.37 16.07 -1.65
N SER A 118 -11.56 14.76 -1.77
CA SER A 118 -11.13 13.98 -2.92
C SER A 118 -12.18 13.91 -4.04
N ASN A 119 -13.39 14.39 -3.81
CA ASN A 119 -14.49 14.31 -4.77
C ASN A 119 -14.17 15.05 -6.08
N GLY A 120 -14.51 14.44 -7.20
CA GLY A 120 -14.27 14.99 -8.54
C GLY A 120 -12.82 14.83 -9.05
N ASN A 121 -11.93 14.21 -8.28
CA ASN A 121 -10.61 13.84 -8.76
C ASN A 121 -10.63 12.45 -9.43
N PRO A 122 -9.73 12.20 -10.39
CA PRO A 122 -9.64 10.89 -11.05
C PRO A 122 -9.06 9.78 -10.15
N LEU A 123 -8.40 10.11 -9.04
CA LEU A 123 -7.86 9.16 -8.07
C LEU A 123 -8.94 8.72 -7.09
N GLU A 124 -9.17 7.42 -6.97
CA GLU A 124 -9.99 6.84 -5.91
C GLU A 124 -9.26 6.90 -4.57
N ILE A 125 -9.85 7.51 -3.56
CA ILE A 125 -9.30 7.54 -2.20
C ILE A 125 -10.19 6.72 -1.27
N ILE A 126 -9.58 5.71 -0.64
CA ILE A 126 -10.20 4.92 0.42
C ILE A 126 -9.57 5.34 1.74
N PRO A 127 -10.22 6.22 2.52
CA PRO A 127 -9.70 6.60 3.83
C PRO A 127 -9.83 5.42 4.79
N TYR A 128 -8.76 5.11 5.51
CA TYR A 128 -8.82 4.19 6.64
C TYR A 128 -9.20 4.94 7.92
N GLY A 129 -9.92 4.26 8.82
CA GLY A 129 -10.18 4.74 10.16
C GLY A 129 -9.17 4.19 11.17
N THR A 130 -9.09 4.80 12.35
CA THR A 130 -8.31 4.22 13.45
C THR A 130 -9.04 3.06 14.10
N ILE A 131 -8.28 2.13 14.69
CA ILE A 131 -8.82 1.07 15.59
C ILE A 131 -9.20 1.67 16.92
N SER A 132 -8.35 2.55 17.46
CA SER A 132 -8.58 3.20 18.77
C SER A 132 -8.88 4.69 18.61
N LYS A 133 -9.53 5.26 19.61
CA LYS A 133 -9.75 6.71 19.69
C LYS A 133 -8.41 7.43 19.65
N ASN A 134 -8.31 8.49 18.86
CA ASN A 134 -7.07 9.25 18.63
C ASN A 134 -5.88 8.39 18.14
N GLY A 135 -6.06 7.10 17.85
CA GLY A 135 -4.97 6.18 17.57
C GLY A 135 -4.02 5.99 18.75
N ASP A 136 -4.51 6.00 19.98
CA ASP A 136 -3.70 5.92 21.20
C ASP A 136 -3.57 4.51 21.80
N GLY A 137 -4.32 3.53 21.24
CA GLY A 137 -4.24 2.12 21.63
C GLY A 137 -4.97 1.76 22.91
N GLU A 138 -5.83 2.62 23.47
CA GLU A 138 -6.51 2.42 24.76
C GLU A 138 -7.99 1.99 24.59
N GLU A 139 -8.80 2.78 23.90
CA GLU A 139 -10.23 2.54 23.71
C GLU A 139 -10.56 2.35 22.22
N LEU A 140 -11.54 1.51 21.89
CA LEU A 140 -12.02 1.37 20.52
C LEU A 140 -12.64 2.67 20.01
N SER A 141 -12.37 2.98 18.75
CA SER A 141 -13.07 4.03 17.99
C SER A 141 -14.45 3.56 17.52
N GLU A 142 -15.20 4.46 16.92
CA GLU A 142 -16.53 4.17 16.35
C GLU A 142 -16.38 3.57 14.92
N MET A 143 -15.73 2.37 14.86
CA MET A 143 -15.35 1.73 13.58
C MET A 143 -16.55 1.52 12.65
N TYR A 144 -17.73 1.16 13.18
CA TYR A 144 -18.92 0.95 12.37
C TYR A 144 -19.44 2.25 11.73
N ASP A 145 -19.42 3.35 12.47
CA ASP A 145 -19.85 4.66 11.95
C ASP A 145 -18.89 5.13 10.85
N MET A 146 -17.58 4.93 11.04
CA MET A 146 -16.59 5.19 10.01
C MET A 146 -16.77 4.29 8.78
N TYR A 147 -17.13 3.01 8.98
CA TYR A 147 -17.45 2.08 7.90
C TYR A 147 -18.64 2.58 7.06
N THR A 148 -19.70 3.06 7.70
CA THR A 148 -20.88 3.62 6.99
C THR A 148 -20.54 4.89 6.21
N ALA A 149 -19.52 5.64 6.64
CA ALA A 149 -19.00 6.81 5.93
C ALA A 149 -18.04 6.41 4.77
N GLY A 150 -17.63 5.14 4.69
CA GLY A 150 -16.84 4.59 3.59
C GLY A 150 -15.39 4.22 3.93
N ALA A 151 -15.02 4.13 5.21
CA ALA A 151 -13.78 3.48 5.62
C ALA A 151 -13.92 1.96 5.47
N LEU A 152 -13.03 1.32 4.73
CA LEU A 152 -13.07 -0.14 4.51
C LEU A 152 -12.10 -0.91 5.41
N ALA A 153 -11.13 -0.21 6.00
CA ALA A 153 -10.10 -0.78 6.84
C ALA A 153 -9.79 0.13 8.04
N PHE A 154 -9.24 -0.49 9.10
CA PHE A 154 -8.99 0.17 10.39
C PHE A 154 -7.60 -0.17 10.90
N THR A 155 -6.84 0.86 11.29
CA THR A 155 -5.45 0.73 11.75
C THR A 155 -5.05 1.92 12.62
N ASP A 156 -4.20 1.71 13.61
CA ASP A 156 -3.53 2.81 14.31
C ASP A 156 -2.16 3.14 13.70
N HIS A 157 -1.86 2.59 12.53
CA HIS A 157 -0.70 2.87 11.67
C HIS A 157 0.62 2.89 12.47
N LEU A 158 1.31 4.05 12.55
CA LEU A 158 2.61 4.18 13.22
C LEU A 158 2.57 4.00 14.74
N LYS A 159 1.37 3.91 15.34
CA LYS A 159 1.16 3.60 16.75
C LYS A 159 0.45 2.25 16.87
N PRO A 160 1.11 1.13 16.55
CA PRO A 160 0.46 -0.17 16.50
C PRO A 160 -0.18 -0.54 17.86
N VAL A 161 -1.34 -1.15 17.81
CA VAL A 161 -2.08 -1.58 19.01
C VAL A 161 -1.25 -2.56 19.83
N GLN A 162 -0.68 -2.12 20.95
CA GLN A 162 0.15 -2.97 21.82
C GLN A 162 -0.70 -3.89 22.70
N HIS A 163 -1.93 -3.50 23.03
CA HIS A 163 -2.77 -4.21 23.97
C HIS A 163 -3.55 -5.35 23.27
N ALA A 164 -3.22 -6.60 23.58
CA ALA A 164 -3.84 -7.79 22.98
C ALA A 164 -5.38 -7.84 23.13
N GLY A 165 -5.91 -7.41 24.28
CA GLY A 165 -7.35 -7.34 24.53
C GLY A 165 -8.07 -6.29 23.67
N LEU A 166 -7.42 -5.19 23.33
CA LEU A 166 -7.97 -4.19 22.41
C LEU A 166 -8.01 -4.75 20.99
N MET A 167 -6.91 -5.37 20.51
CA MET A 167 -6.86 -6.03 19.21
C MET A 167 -7.93 -7.12 19.08
N SER A 168 -8.14 -7.92 20.12
CA SER A 168 -9.18 -8.94 20.14
C SER A 168 -10.59 -8.34 19.99
N ARG A 169 -10.89 -7.26 20.72
CA ARG A 169 -12.17 -6.56 20.58
C ARG A 169 -12.34 -5.91 19.21
N ALA A 170 -11.28 -5.33 18.65
CA ALA A 170 -11.30 -4.74 17.32
C ALA A 170 -11.64 -5.77 16.24
N LEU A 171 -10.97 -6.93 16.25
CA LEU A 171 -11.23 -8.02 15.31
C LEU A 171 -12.67 -8.56 15.45
N LEU A 172 -13.13 -8.76 16.67
CA LEU A 172 -14.50 -9.21 16.92
C LEU A 172 -15.55 -8.18 16.48
N TYR A 173 -15.28 -6.89 16.70
CA TYR A 173 -16.18 -5.81 16.28
C TYR A 173 -16.21 -5.67 14.76
N ALA A 174 -15.05 -5.63 14.10
CA ALA A 174 -14.93 -5.53 12.64
C ALA A 174 -15.61 -6.70 11.92
N LYS A 175 -15.58 -7.90 12.49
CA LYS A 175 -16.24 -9.09 11.93
C LYS A 175 -17.73 -8.89 11.66
N ASN A 176 -18.44 -8.09 12.48
CA ASN A 176 -19.88 -7.88 12.36
C ASN A 176 -20.29 -7.14 11.07
N PHE A 177 -19.41 -6.36 10.49
CA PHE A 177 -19.65 -5.61 9.25
C PHE A 177 -18.61 -5.92 8.17
N ASN A 178 -17.88 -7.04 8.33
CA ASN A 178 -16.85 -7.49 7.39
C ASN A 178 -15.71 -6.46 7.17
N GLY A 179 -15.45 -5.58 8.15
CA GLY A 179 -14.35 -4.63 8.12
C GLY A 179 -12.98 -5.32 8.16
N LEU A 180 -11.98 -4.72 7.55
CA LEU A 180 -10.60 -5.18 7.59
C LEU A 180 -9.84 -4.52 8.74
N VAL A 181 -9.23 -5.32 9.61
CA VAL A 181 -8.25 -4.82 10.57
C VAL A 181 -6.86 -4.89 9.94
N ILE A 182 -6.14 -3.77 9.96
CA ILE A 182 -4.76 -3.68 9.47
C ILE A 182 -3.83 -3.52 10.68
N SER A 183 -2.88 -4.45 10.83
CA SER A 183 -1.82 -4.40 11.83
C SER A 183 -0.53 -3.91 11.20
N ASN A 184 0.14 -2.96 11.87
CA ASN A 184 1.53 -2.59 11.59
C ASN A 184 2.38 -3.26 12.66
N PRO A 185 2.99 -4.42 12.38
CA PRO A 185 3.52 -5.29 13.41
C PRO A 185 4.83 -4.74 13.98
N TYR A 186 4.77 -4.17 15.17
CA TYR A 186 5.92 -3.68 15.90
C TYR A 186 5.64 -3.65 17.41
N ASP A 187 6.31 -4.51 18.16
CA ASP A 187 6.29 -4.47 19.63
C ASP A 187 7.27 -3.39 20.11
N GLN A 188 6.71 -2.26 20.53
CA GLN A 188 7.49 -1.09 20.96
C GLN A 188 8.27 -1.36 22.25
N SER A 189 7.86 -2.35 23.08
CA SER A 189 8.55 -2.67 24.32
C SER A 189 9.91 -3.32 24.11
N ILE A 190 10.10 -4.00 22.96
CA ILE A 190 11.36 -4.66 22.57
C ILE A 190 12.42 -3.63 22.17
N SER A 191 12.04 -2.58 21.44
CA SER A 191 13.00 -1.59 20.98
C SER A 191 12.38 -0.18 20.93
N PRO A 192 12.17 0.46 22.09
CA PRO A 192 11.49 1.74 22.17
C PRO A 192 12.27 2.91 21.55
N THR A 193 13.57 2.77 21.37
CA THR A 193 14.48 3.79 20.83
C THR A 193 15.26 3.33 19.61
N GLY A 194 14.83 2.23 18.99
CA GLY A 194 15.47 1.68 17.80
C GLY A 194 15.37 2.62 16.59
N GLN A 195 16.38 2.61 15.75
CA GLN A 195 16.52 3.55 14.63
C GLN A 195 16.70 2.89 13.28
N MET A 196 17.20 1.66 13.28
CA MET A 196 17.46 0.86 12.09
C MET A 196 17.44 -0.64 12.48
N HIS A 197 17.61 -1.53 11.54
CA HIS A 197 17.74 -2.97 11.84
C HIS A 197 18.87 -3.27 12.84
N GLU A 198 18.58 -4.12 13.82
CA GLU A 198 19.60 -4.63 14.75
C GLU A 198 20.50 -5.65 14.04
N GLY A 199 21.78 -5.32 13.90
CA GLY A 199 22.73 -6.18 13.22
C GLY A 199 24.15 -5.61 13.22
N ILE A 200 24.95 -6.12 12.29
CA ILE A 200 26.34 -5.69 12.12
C ILE A 200 26.41 -4.20 11.76
N THR A 201 25.52 -3.75 10.86
CA THR A 201 25.49 -2.36 10.39
C THR A 201 25.16 -1.39 11.51
N SER A 202 24.12 -1.63 12.31
CA SER A 202 23.74 -0.76 13.44
C SER A 202 24.83 -0.70 14.50
N THR A 203 25.47 -1.85 14.79
CA THR A 203 26.58 -1.93 15.73
C THR A 203 27.79 -1.11 15.24
N ALA A 204 28.13 -1.23 13.96
CA ALA A 204 29.24 -0.45 13.37
C ALA A 204 28.97 1.04 13.35
N MET A 205 27.69 1.46 13.20
CA MET A 205 27.27 2.87 13.22
C MET A 205 27.04 3.42 14.64
N GLY A 206 27.04 2.56 15.67
CA GLY A 206 26.77 2.97 17.06
C GLY A 206 25.30 3.39 17.28
N LEU A 207 24.37 2.83 16.51
CA LEU A 207 22.94 3.12 16.56
C LEU A 207 22.15 2.01 17.26
N ASN A 208 21.07 2.41 17.95
CA ASN A 208 20.13 1.45 18.54
C ASN A 208 19.39 0.66 17.45
N GLY A 209 19.47 -0.67 17.55
CA GLY A 209 18.82 -1.57 16.60
C GLY A 209 17.35 -1.85 16.91
N ILE A 210 16.61 -2.24 15.91
CA ILE A 210 15.25 -2.79 15.95
C ILE A 210 15.35 -4.27 15.54
N PRO A 211 15.33 -5.23 16.48
CA PRO A 211 15.40 -6.63 16.13
C PRO A 211 14.17 -7.09 15.35
N SER A 212 14.31 -8.09 14.49
CA SER A 212 13.18 -8.72 13.79
C SER A 212 12.17 -9.31 14.78
N LEU A 213 12.64 -9.72 15.95
CA LEU A 213 11.82 -10.23 17.06
C LEU A 213 10.65 -9.30 17.42
N ALA A 214 10.82 -7.96 17.34
CA ALA A 214 9.78 -7.00 17.63
C ALA A 214 8.59 -7.11 16.65
N GLU A 215 8.88 -7.43 15.37
CA GLU A 215 7.87 -7.70 14.34
C GLU A 215 7.24 -9.09 14.53
N GLU A 216 8.07 -10.09 14.73
CA GLU A 216 7.66 -11.50 14.86
C GLU A 216 6.71 -11.75 16.04
N LEU A 217 7.02 -11.20 17.22
CA LEU A 217 6.18 -11.36 18.40
C LEU A 217 4.81 -10.71 18.20
N HIS A 218 4.77 -9.53 17.58
CA HIS A 218 3.53 -8.84 17.28
C HIS A 218 2.68 -9.63 16.29
N ILE A 219 3.28 -10.15 15.20
CA ILE A 219 2.60 -11.01 14.22
C ILE A 219 2.05 -12.28 14.88
N ASN A 220 2.87 -12.99 15.66
CA ASN A 220 2.43 -14.21 16.33
C ASN A 220 1.25 -13.98 17.29
N ARG A 221 1.28 -12.86 18.04
CA ARG A 221 0.17 -12.44 18.90
C ARG A 221 -1.10 -12.23 18.08
N ASP A 222 -1.00 -11.43 17.01
CA ASP A 222 -2.16 -11.04 16.22
C ASP A 222 -2.73 -12.21 15.42
N ILE A 223 -1.90 -13.12 14.90
CA ILE A 223 -2.36 -14.39 14.28
C ILE A 223 -3.15 -15.23 15.29
N SER A 224 -2.64 -15.37 16.53
CA SER A 224 -3.31 -16.13 17.57
C SER A 224 -4.68 -15.55 17.93
N ILE A 225 -4.78 -14.22 18.02
CA ILE A 225 -6.04 -13.50 18.29
C ILE A 225 -6.99 -13.62 17.10
N THR A 226 -6.47 -13.52 15.88
CA THR A 226 -7.26 -13.67 14.63
C THR A 226 -7.86 -15.07 14.54
N LYS A 227 -7.07 -16.10 14.84
CA LYS A 227 -7.53 -17.49 14.89
C LYS A 227 -8.64 -17.69 15.94
N TYR A 228 -8.47 -17.13 17.15
CA TYR A 228 -9.44 -17.23 18.24
C TYR A 228 -10.77 -16.56 17.90
N ASN A 229 -10.75 -15.36 17.30
CA ASN A 229 -11.96 -14.60 16.95
C ASN A 229 -12.54 -14.97 15.58
N GLU A 230 -11.86 -15.81 14.80
CA GLU A 230 -12.18 -16.06 13.37
C GLU A 230 -12.33 -14.74 12.60
N GLY A 231 -11.43 -13.78 12.88
CA GLY A 231 -11.42 -12.45 12.30
C GLY A 231 -10.69 -12.41 10.96
N LYS A 232 -10.56 -11.20 10.40
CA LYS A 232 -9.82 -10.91 9.18
C LYS A 232 -8.76 -9.85 9.48
N ILE A 233 -7.48 -10.15 9.16
CA ILE A 233 -6.36 -9.24 9.41
C ILE A 233 -5.46 -9.11 8.20
N HIS A 234 -4.93 -7.91 8.00
CA HIS A 234 -3.85 -7.63 7.06
C HIS A 234 -2.64 -7.08 7.81
N PHE A 235 -1.47 -7.68 7.62
CA PHE A 235 -0.21 -7.12 8.10
C PHE A 235 0.32 -6.16 7.05
N ASN A 236 0.25 -4.86 7.31
CA ASN A 236 0.45 -3.81 6.32
C ASN A 236 1.85 -3.88 5.66
N ILE A 237 2.90 -3.86 6.49
CA ILE A 237 4.27 -4.00 6.01
C ILE A 237 5.00 -4.99 6.90
N ILE A 238 5.41 -6.09 6.29
CA ILE A 238 6.34 -7.04 6.91
C ILE A 238 7.72 -6.85 6.28
N SER A 239 8.76 -7.11 7.07
CA SER A 239 10.13 -6.84 6.65
C SER A 239 11.10 -8.00 6.85
N SER A 240 10.75 -9.01 7.65
CA SER A 240 11.67 -10.10 8.02
C SER A 240 11.28 -11.44 7.39
N LYS A 241 12.30 -12.29 7.18
CA LYS A 241 12.15 -13.67 6.73
C LYS A 241 11.23 -14.48 7.65
N GLU A 242 11.40 -14.33 8.97
CA GLU A 242 10.61 -15.06 9.95
C GLU A 242 9.13 -14.67 9.88
N SER A 243 8.83 -13.39 9.61
CA SER A 243 7.46 -12.92 9.38
C SER A 243 6.82 -13.58 8.16
N VAL A 244 7.57 -13.71 7.06
CA VAL A 244 7.10 -14.43 5.86
C VAL A 244 6.74 -15.88 6.19
N LEU A 245 7.59 -16.57 6.95
CA LEU A 245 7.35 -17.97 7.36
C LEU A 245 6.11 -18.10 8.24
N ARG A 246 5.92 -17.20 9.23
CA ARG A 246 4.77 -17.22 10.14
C ARG A 246 3.44 -16.99 9.39
N ILE A 247 3.46 -16.07 8.42
CA ILE A 247 2.28 -15.79 7.61
C ILE A 247 1.99 -16.96 6.65
N ALA A 248 3.03 -17.58 6.08
CA ALA A 248 2.85 -18.79 5.25
C ALA A 248 2.16 -19.91 6.05
N ASP A 249 2.61 -20.17 7.27
CA ASP A 249 2.00 -21.17 8.15
C ASP A 249 0.54 -20.84 8.45
N SER A 250 0.22 -19.57 8.74
CA SER A 250 -1.15 -19.14 9.02
C SER A 250 -2.08 -19.28 7.83
N LYS A 251 -1.58 -19.02 6.61
CA LYS A 251 -2.34 -19.25 5.36
C LYS A 251 -2.57 -20.75 5.11
N ASN A 252 -1.57 -21.60 5.39
CA ASN A 252 -1.72 -23.06 5.30
C ASN A 252 -2.78 -23.59 6.30
N ASP A 253 -2.92 -22.93 7.46
CA ASP A 253 -3.99 -23.20 8.44
C ASP A 253 -5.37 -22.65 7.98
N ASN A 254 -5.47 -22.06 6.79
CA ASN A 254 -6.68 -21.41 6.24
C ASN A 254 -7.19 -20.24 7.09
N LEU A 255 -6.34 -19.53 7.79
CA LEU A 255 -6.73 -18.30 8.48
C LEU A 255 -6.90 -17.16 7.47
N ASN A 256 -7.83 -16.25 7.78
CA ASN A 256 -8.07 -15.07 6.94
C ASN A 256 -7.02 -14.00 7.21
N VAL A 257 -5.81 -14.26 6.73
CA VAL A 257 -4.61 -13.44 6.92
C VAL A 257 -4.05 -13.06 5.56
N SER A 258 -3.72 -11.79 5.41
CA SER A 258 -2.98 -11.26 4.25
C SER A 258 -1.83 -10.36 4.73
N CYS A 259 -0.87 -10.09 3.86
CA CYS A 259 0.22 -9.17 4.20
C CYS A 259 0.74 -8.40 2.98
N GLY A 260 1.37 -7.26 3.27
CA GLY A 260 2.11 -6.47 2.30
C GLY A 260 3.55 -6.25 2.71
N THR A 261 4.32 -5.74 1.77
CA THR A 261 5.66 -5.19 2.01
C THR A 261 5.86 -3.91 1.19
N SER A 262 6.81 -3.07 1.56
CA SER A 262 7.06 -1.87 0.74
C SER A 262 8.05 -2.17 -0.37
N ILE A 263 7.96 -1.37 -1.44
CA ILE A 263 8.92 -1.41 -2.56
C ILE A 263 10.36 -1.24 -2.08
N TYR A 264 10.58 -0.47 -1.02
CA TYR A 264 11.90 -0.23 -0.45
C TYR A 264 12.53 -1.49 0.13
N HIS A 265 11.75 -2.33 0.85
CA HIS A 265 12.21 -3.59 1.42
C HIS A 265 12.56 -4.65 0.38
N LEU A 266 12.03 -4.52 -0.83
CA LEU A 266 12.34 -5.42 -1.95
C LEU A 266 13.62 -5.04 -2.69
N ILE A 267 14.05 -3.76 -2.60
CA ILE A 267 15.16 -3.21 -3.39
C ILE A 267 16.38 -2.94 -2.51
N PHE A 268 16.17 -2.42 -1.32
CA PHE A 268 17.22 -1.98 -0.40
C PHE A 268 17.32 -2.86 0.84
N ASN A 269 18.46 -2.82 1.50
CA ASN A 269 18.75 -3.51 2.76
C ASN A 269 19.44 -2.54 3.74
N ASP A 270 19.77 -2.99 4.94
CA ASP A 270 20.37 -2.19 6.01
C ASP A 270 21.75 -1.62 5.67
N GLU A 271 22.47 -2.20 4.72
CA GLU A 271 23.78 -1.68 4.28
C GLU A 271 23.67 -0.31 3.59
N HIS A 272 22.50 0.04 3.03
CA HIS A 272 22.25 1.35 2.40
C HIS A 272 22.22 2.50 3.41
N LEU A 273 22.16 2.21 4.71
CA LEU A 273 22.20 3.22 5.78
C LEU A 273 23.64 3.55 6.25
N GLN A 274 24.66 2.83 5.79
CA GLN A 274 26.05 2.92 6.31
C GLN A 274 26.63 4.35 6.33
N ASN A 275 26.14 5.24 5.51
CA ASN A 275 26.57 6.65 5.48
C ASN A 275 25.60 7.60 6.22
N PHE A 276 24.82 7.07 7.17
CA PHE A 276 23.76 7.81 7.86
C PHE A 276 22.74 8.43 6.89
N ALA A 277 22.41 7.70 5.81
CA ALA A 277 21.46 8.11 4.79
C ALA A 277 20.02 8.10 5.35
N ALA A 278 19.57 9.26 5.85
CA ALA A 278 18.24 9.41 6.43
C ALA A 278 17.10 9.11 5.43
N ASP A 279 17.36 9.19 4.12
CA ASP A 279 16.39 8.85 3.07
C ASP A 279 15.95 7.40 3.09
N PHE A 280 16.72 6.51 3.71
CA PHE A 280 16.39 5.10 3.90
C PHE A 280 15.89 4.79 5.33
N LYS A 281 15.71 5.81 6.18
CA LYS A 281 15.23 5.61 7.56
C LYS A 281 13.72 5.45 7.58
N MET A 282 13.24 4.24 7.83
CA MET A 282 11.81 3.89 7.80
C MET A 282 11.41 2.88 8.88
N LEU A 283 10.11 2.73 9.08
CA LEU A 283 9.52 1.72 9.96
C LEU A 283 8.48 0.88 9.15
N PRO A 284 8.59 -0.48 9.17
CA PRO A 284 9.71 -1.25 9.72
C PRO A 284 11.04 -0.89 9.05
N PRO A 285 12.18 -1.16 9.71
CA PRO A 285 13.48 -0.82 9.13
C PRO A 285 13.84 -1.74 7.96
N LEU A 286 14.65 -1.24 7.03
CA LEU A 286 15.31 -2.09 6.04
C LEU A 286 16.12 -3.16 6.77
N ARG A 287 15.91 -4.42 6.41
CA ARG A 287 16.54 -5.58 7.02
C ARG A 287 17.75 -6.07 6.21
N THR A 288 18.21 -7.27 6.50
CA THR A 288 19.32 -7.88 5.80
C THR A 288 18.99 -8.26 4.35
N LYS A 289 20.01 -8.56 3.58
CA LYS A 289 19.84 -9.11 2.23
C LYS A 289 19.07 -10.45 2.22
N GLU A 290 19.22 -11.25 3.27
CA GLU A 290 18.49 -12.51 3.41
C GLU A 290 16.99 -12.29 3.60
N ASP A 291 16.61 -11.29 4.40
CA ASP A 291 15.22 -10.88 4.57
C ASP A 291 14.61 -10.36 3.26
N GLN A 292 15.36 -9.53 2.53
CA GLN A 292 14.96 -9.03 1.21
C GLN A 292 14.64 -10.18 0.24
N ILE A 293 15.52 -11.18 0.14
CA ILE A 293 15.31 -12.37 -0.70
C ILE A 293 14.07 -13.14 -0.25
N ALA A 294 13.86 -13.28 1.05
CA ALA A 294 12.69 -13.99 1.59
C ALA A 294 11.37 -13.29 1.25
N LEU A 295 11.34 -11.96 1.24
CA LEU A 295 10.16 -11.18 0.81
C LEU A 295 9.86 -11.39 -0.67
N ILE A 296 10.86 -11.35 -1.54
CA ILE A 296 10.70 -11.60 -2.99
C ILE A 296 10.18 -13.01 -3.23
N GLU A 297 10.77 -14.02 -2.57
CA GLU A 297 10.29 -15.41 -2.64
C GLU A 297 8.87 -15.55 -2.06
N GLY A 298 8.54 -14.79 -1.02
CA GLY A 298 7.20 -14.71 -0.46
C GLY A 298 6.17 -14.21 -1.48
N ILE A 299 6.52 -13.22 -2.30
CA ILE A 299 5.68 -12.72 -3.41
C ILE A 299 5.51 -13.82 -4.47
N LYS A 300 6.60 -14.43 -4.94
CA LYS A 300 6.56 -15.52 -5.94
C LYS A 300 5.65 -16.68 -5.51
N LYS A 301 5.61 -16.99 -4.22
CA LYS A 301 4.79 -18.06 -3.64
C LYS A 301 3.37 -17.64 -3.25
N GLY A 302 3.02 -16.36 -3.39
CA GLY A 302 1.71 -15.81 -2.99
C GLY A 302 1.52 -15.75 -1.46
N VAL A 303 2.60 -15.74 -0.69
CA VAL A 303 2.58 -15.50 0.76
C VAL A 303 2.45 -14.00 1.03
N VAL A 304 3.25 -13.17 0.35
CA VAL A 304 3.15 -11.72 0.38
C VAL A 304 2.21 -11.28 -0.74
N ASP A 305 1.11 -10.64 -0.37
CA ASP A 305 0.01 -10.34 -1.27
C ASP A 305 0.16 -8.99 -1.98
N VAL A 306 0.73 -8.00 -1.29
CA VAL A 306 0.72 -6.60 -1.71
C VAL A 306 2.12 -6.01 -1.72
N ILE A 307 2.43 -5.25 -2.76
CA ILE A 307 3.55 -4.30 -2.81
C ILE A 307 2.96 -2.89 -2.70
N THR A 308 3.40 -2.11 -1.72
CA THR A 308 2.95 -0.74 -1.49
C THR A 308 4.11 0.24 -1.49
N SER A 309 3.83 1.52 -1.67
CA SER A 309 4.83 2.57 -1.59
C SER A 309 5.37 2.81 -0.19
N ASN A 310 4.55 2.62 0.84
CA ASN A 310 4.81 3.07 2.22
C ASN A 310 5.13 4.57 2.28
N HIS A 311 4.39 5.36 1.52
CA HIS A 311 4.60 6.79 1.39
C HIS A 311 4.32 7.53 2.69
N GLN A 312 5.36 8.18 3.24
CA GLN A 312 5.32 8.96 4.48
C GLN A 312 6.17 10.22 4.27
N PRO A 313 5.56 11.32 3.80
CA PRO A 313 6.27 12.54 3.47
C PRO A 313 6.66 13.33 4.72
N HIS A 314 7.80 14.05 4.61
CA HIS A 314 8.31 14.97 5.61
C HIS A 314 8.87 16.22 4.95
N GLU A 315 8.89 17.33 5.68
CA GLU A 315 9.57 18.56 5.25
C GLU A 315 11.07 18.34 5.17
N ASN A 316 11.73 19.04 4.25
CA ASN A 316 13.18 18.91 4.05
C ASN A 316 13.95 19.32 5.32
N GLU A 317 13.52 20.38 6.00
CA GLU A 317 14.21 20.91 7.19
C GLU A 317 14.32 19.88 8.32
N ILE A 318 13.32 19.03 8.53
CA ILE A 318 13.37 18.00 9.58
C ILE A 318 14.09 16.73 9.15
N ARG A 319 14.41 16.60 7.87
CA ARG A 319 15.20 15.47 7.33
C ARG A 319 16.68 15.80 7.18
N GLU A 320 17.03 17.06 6.95
CA GLU A 320 18.41 17.56 6.85
C GLU A 320 19.04 17.78 8.24
N VAL A 321 18.91 16.75 9.10
CA VAL A 321 19.44 16.73 10.46
C VAL A 321 20.23 15.43 10.68
N GLU A 322 20.90 15.29 11.82
CA GLU A 322 21.64 14.08 12.16
C GLU A 322 20.71 12.86 12.17
N PHE A 323 21.18 11.74 11.65
CA PHE A 323 20.40 10.52 11.50
C PHE A 323 19.59 10.09 12.75
N PRO A 324 20.11 10.18 14.00
CA PRO A 324 19.32 9.83 15.18
C PRO A 324 18.06 10.68 15.37
N ILE A 325 18.07 11.93 14.95
CA ILE A 325 16.93 12.86 15.13
C ILE A 325 16.01 12.89 13.90
N ALA A 326 16.52 12.53 12.71
CA ALA A 326 15.72 12.48 11.50
C ALA A 326 14.49 11.56 11.68
N PRO A 327 13.29 11.97 11.25
CA PRO A 327 12.08 11.16 11.35
C PRO A 327 12.18 9.91 10.47
N MET A 328 11.46 8.85 10.84
CA MET A 328 11.24 7.69 9.97
C MET A 328 10.16 8.03 8.94
N GLY A 329 10.35 7.53 7.71
CA GLY A 329 9.41 7.70 6.61
C GLY A 329 10.10 8.16 5.33
N CYS A 330 9.59 7.74 4.19
CA CYS A 330 10.11 8.06 2.87
C CYS A 330 8.96 8.41 1.93
N ILE A 331 9.20 9.27 0.94
CA ILE A 331 8.25 9.44 -0.16
C ILE A 331 8.29 8.19 -1.04
N GLY A 332 7.16 7.75 -1.56
CA GLY A 332 7.11 6.48 -2.31
C GLY A 332 6.09 6.45 -3.43
N THR A 333 4.91 7.02 -3.25
CA THR A 333 3.78 6.84 -4.17
C THR A 333 4.13 7.18 -5.62
N GLN A 334 4.83 8.28 -5.88
CA GLN A 334 5.21 8.66 -7.25
C GLN A 334 6.22 7.72 -7.90
N ILE A 335 7.05 7.04 -7.11
CA ILE A 335 8.21 6.28 -7.62
C ILE A 335 8.08 4.76 -7.46
N ALA A 336 7.10 4.26 -6.70
CA ALA A 336 7.00 2.84 -6.36
C ALA A 336 6.87 1.94 -7.60
N PHE A 337 6.00 2.26 -8.53
CA PHE A 337 5.84 1.46 -9.75
C PHE A 337 7.03 1.58 -10.70
N PRO A 338 7.57 2.78 -11.01
CA PRO A 338 8.83 2.90 -11.72
C PRO A 338 10.00 2.13 -11.10
N MET A 339 10.12 2.13 -9.77
CA MET A 339 11.12 1.33 -9.06
C MET A 339 10.90 -0.17 -9.24
N ALA A 340 9.65 -0.64 -9.17
CA ALA A 340 9.32 -2.03 -9.41
C ALA A 340 9.72 -2.47 -10.83
N LEU A 341 9.43 -1.65 -11.84
CA LEU A 341 9.82 -1.92 -13.22
C LEU A 341 11.34 -1.89 -13.44
N THR A 342 12.06 -1.05 -12.69
CA THR A 342 13.51 -0.89 -12.86
C THR A 342 14.30 -2.00 -12.17
N TYR A 343 13.88 -2.42 -10.99
CA TYR A 343 14.70 -3.26 -10.13
C TYR A 343 14.14 -4.66 -9.87
N LEU A 344 12.86 -4.93 -10.15
CA LEU A 344 12.25 -6.22 -9.81
C LEU A 344 11.94 -7.10 -11.03
N LEU A 345 12.04 -6.62 -12.27
CA LEU A 345 11.67 -7.42 -13.45
C LEU A 345 12.57 -8.64 -13.70
N ASP A 346 13.77 -8.66 -13.15
CA ASP A 346 14.65 -9.84 -13.20
C ASP A 346 14.20 -10.92 -12.18
N GLU A 347 13.45 -10.54 -11.15
CA GLU A 347 12.99 -11.43 -10.09
C GLU A 347 11.49 -11.76 -10.19
N LEU A 348 10.67 -10.79 -10.58
CA LEU A 348 9.22 -10.89 -10.67
C LEU A 348 8.77 -10.54 -12.09
N ASP A 349 7.88 -11.35 -12.67
CA ASP A 349 7.29 -10.97 -13.94
C ASP A 349 6.30 -9.79 -13.79
N LEU A 350 6.06 -9.09 -14.89
CA LEU A 350 5.19 -7.90 -14.88
C LEU A 350 3.75 -8.23 -14.43
N GLU A 351 3.25 -9.42 -14.72
CA GLU A 351 1.93 -9.87 -14.29
C GLU A 351 1.84 -9.98 -12.76
N THR A 352 2.89 -10.51 -12.12
CA THR A 352 3.00 -10.57 -10.65
C THR A 352 3.07 -9.18 -10.03
N ILE A 353 3.84 -8.25 -10.62
CA ILE A 353 3.89 -6.86 -10.16
C ILE A 353 2.50 -6.21 -10.25
N VAL A 354 1.83 -6.32 -11.39
CA VAL A 354 0.48 -5.80 -11.58
C VAL A 354 -0.51 -6.43 -10.60
N LYS A 355 -0.45 -7.75 -10.41
CA LYS A 355 -1.31 -8.46 -9.46
C LYS A 355 -1.15 -7.91 -8.03
N THR A 356 0.09 -7.71 -7.58
CA THR A 356 0.39 -7.25 -6.21
C THR A 356 0.17 -5.75 -6.00
N MET A 357 0.20 -4.93 -7.05
CA MET A 357 0.01 -3.48 -6.97
C MET A 357 -1.35 -3.01 -7.51
N SER A 358 -2.23 -3.89 -7.99
CA SER A 358 -3.55 -3.52 -8.51
C SER A 358 -4.65 -4.44 -8.00
N ILE A 359 -4.58 -5.74 -8.33
CA ILE A 359 -5.67 -6.70 -8.13
C ILE A 359 -5.79 -7.10 -6.66
N ASN A 360 -4.68 -7.53 -6.05
CA ASN A 360 -4.68 -8.02 -4.67
C ASN A 360 -5.08 -6.95 -3.64
N PRO A 361 -4.58 -5.68 -3.71
CA PRO A 361 -5.04 -4.61 -2.83
C PRO A 361 -6.56 -4.46 -2.83
N ARG A 362 -7.17 -4.43 -4.01
CA ARG A 362 -8.61 -4.30 -4.19
C ARG A 362 -9.38 -5.52 -3.71
N THR A 363 -8.84 -6.73 -3.94
CA THR A 363 -9.40 -7.98 -3.43
C THR A 363 -9.45 -7.99 -1.89
N ILE A 364 -8.37 -7.57 -1.24
CA ILE A 364 -8.25 -7.52 0.22
C ILE A 364 -9.22 -6.49 0.82
N LEU A 365 -9.35 -5.31 0.19
CA LEU A 365 -10.29 -4.26 0.58
C LEU A 365 -11.73 -4.55 0.15
N GLN A 366 -11.96 -5.58 -0.68
CA GLN A 366 -13.25 -5.94 -1.24
C GLN A 366 -13.89 -4.81 -2.06
N THR A 367 -13.07 -4.12 -2.84
CA THR A 367 -13.52 -3.12 -3.81
C THR A 367 -13.57 -3.68 -5.22
N ASP A 368 -14.18 -2.91 -6.14
CA ASP A 368 -14.24 -3.30 -7.54
C ASP A 368 -12.85 -3.44 -8.15
N ILE A 369 -12.61 -4.56 -8.80
CA ILE A 369 -11.35 -4.84 -9.50
C ILE A 369 -11.52 -4.40 -10.96
N PRO A 370 -10.74 -3.43 -11.44
CA PRO A 370 -10.75 -3.05 -12.85
C PRO A 370 -10.37 -4.23 -13.74
N VAL A 371 -11.05 -4.38 -14.87
CA VAL A 371 -10.76 -5.44 -15.86
C VAL A 371 -10.69 -4.81 -17.25
N ILE A 372 -9.66 -5.15 -18.02
CA ILE A 372 -9.52 -4.71 -19.40
C ILE A 372 -10.42 -5.54 -20.30
N LYS A 373 -11.66 -5.07 -20.45
CA LYS A 373 -12.72 -5.73 -21.21
C LYS A 373 -13.71 -4.68 -21.72
N GLU A 374 -14.27 -4.92 -22.91
CA GLU A 374 -15.31 -4.08 -23.48
C GLU A 374 -16.52 -3.96 -22.54
N GLY A 375 -17.07 -2.76 -22.43
CA GLY A 375 -18.17 -2.40 -21.55
C GLY A 375 -17.79 -2.06 -20.12
N PHE A 376 -16.50 -2.21 -19.73
CA PHE A 376 -16.01 -1.87 -18.38
C PHE A 376 -15.47 -0.44 -18.32
N VAL A 377 -15.52 0.16 -17.13
CA VAL A 377 -14.91 1.48 -16.87
C VAL A 377 -13.42 1.41 -17.18
N ALA A 378 -12.91 2.40 -17.90
CA ALA A 378 -11.49 2.50 -18.26
C ALA A 378 -10.64 2.99 -17.07
N ASN A 379 -10.52 2.17 -16.04
CA ASN A 379 -9.60 2.37 -14.92
C ASN A 379 -8.29 1.63 -15.25
N LEU A 380 -7.33 2.36 -15.83
CA LEU A 380 -6.15 1.81 -16.51
C LEU A 380 -4.88 2.57 -16.11
N THR A 381 -3.76 1.84 -16.11
CA THR A 381 -2.40 2.38 -16.07
C THR A 381 -1.65 1.96 -17.33
N LEU A 382 -0.92 2.90 -17.93
CA LEU A 382 -0.13 2.74 -19.14
C LEU A 382 1.36 2.85 -18.84
#